data_433523fa99cacde2035eb632cd751fa4
#
_entry.id   433523fa99cacde2035eb632cd751fa4
#
_cell.length_a   1.000
_cell.length_b   1.000
_cell.length_c   1.000
_cell.angle_alpha   90.00
_cell.angle_beta   90.00
_cell.angle_gamma   90.00
#
_symmetry.space_group_name_H-M   'P 1'
#
loop_
_entity.id
_entity.type
_entity.pdbx_description
1 polymer ?
#
loop_
_entity_poly.entity_id
_entity_poly.type
_entity_poly.pdbx_seq_one_letter_code
_entity_poly.pdbx_strand_id
1 'polypeptide(L)'
;MDTRVCFPSRRGFLKGLAVGAGGYALGSFLIHPNEAMGQSIGSYLEKVPMETRWDLAAGGFVGWQVGFCKRLLDNEGKENLLEYSKKTFSAAGPESKKLADRLGLTGNDAKSAAIIIPALITIWYGPKTKFEIEEATAEKARVKCTNCAFWNNVQARKITDDICSAKSRYYWESFAKAINPKLTSTFVKARPLGDSVCEWVFELKA
;
A
#
# COMPACT_ATOMS: atom_id res chain seq x y z
N MET A 1 9.31 5.46 -41.32
CA MET A 1 7.96 5.63 -40.69
C MET A 1 8.21 5.98 -39.24
N ASP A 2 8.07 7.26 -38.95
CA ASP A 2 8.43 7.85 -37.64
C ASP A 2 7.14 7.84 -36.77
N THR A 3 6.99 6.83 -35.91
CA THR A 3 5.90 6.72 -34.95
C THR A 3 6.29 7.45 -33.66
N ARG A 4 6.22 8.77 -33.65
CA ARG A 4 6.31 9.54 -32.42
C ARG A 4 5.07 9.24 -31.57
N VAL A 5 5.26 8.44 -30.51
CA VAL A 5 4.25 8.26 -29.45
C VAL A 5 4.11 9.61 -28.74
N CYS A 6 2.99 10.28 -28.99
CA CYS A 6 2.65 11.53 -28.30
C CYS A 6 2.25 11.21 -26.85
N PHE A 7 3.15 11.41 -25.91
CA PHE A 7 2.81 11.36 -24.49
C PHE A 7 1.86 12.50 -24.15
N PRO A 8 0.72 12.24 -23.49
CA PRO A 8 -0.14 13.30 -23.02
C PRO A 8 0.63 14.19 -22.03
N SER A 9 0.54 15.51 -22.21
CA SER A 9 1.13 16.47 -21.28
C SER A 9 0.71 16.18 -19.83
N ARG A 10 1.50 16.60 -18.82
CA ARG A 10 1.15 16.47 -17.38
C ARG A 10 -0.30 16.89 -17.09
N ARG A 11 -0.81 17.91 -17.78
CA ARG A 11 -2.21 18.35 -17.71
C ARG A 11 -3.19 17.34 -18.31
N GLY A 12 -2.81 16.64 -19.39
CA GLY A 12 -3.64 15.59 -20.00
C GLY A 12 -3.71 14.34 -19.12
N PHE A 13 -2.60 13.97 -18.47
CA PHE A 13 -2.55 12.85 -17.52
C PHE A 13 -3.42 13.12 -16.28
N LEU A 14 -3.30 14.32 -15.69
CA LEU A 14 -4.14 14.70 -14.54
C LEU A 14 -5.62 14.84 -14.89
N LYS A 15 -5.96 15.29 -16.11
CA LYS A 15 -7.36 15.28 -16.60
C LYS A 15 -7.87 13.86 -16.82
N GLY A 16 -7.04 12.95 -17.32
CA GLY A 16 -7.37 11.53 -17.48
C GLY A 16 -7.61 10.83 -16.14
N LEU A 17 -6.78 11.14 -15.10
CA LEU A 17 -6.99 10.66 -13.73
C LEU A 17 -8.26 11.25 -13.09
N ALA A 18 -8.54 12.53 -13.32
CA ALA A 18 -9.75 13.17 -12.83
C ALA A 18 -11.01 12.59 -13.49
N VAL A 19 -10.96 12.27 -14.79
CA VAL A 19 -12.07 11.61 -15.49
C VAL A 19 -12.21 10.14 -15.09
N GLY A 20 -11.08 9.42 -14.86
CA GLY A 20 -11.10 8.04 -14.39
C GLY A 20 -11.61 7.91 -12.94
N ALA A 21 -11.12 8.75 -12.03
CA ALA A 21 -11.56 8.77 -10.63
C ALA A 21 -12.95 9.44 -10.49
N GLY A 22 -13.22 10.51 -11.27
CA GLY A 22 -14.51 11.20 -11.30
C GLY A 22 -15.61 10.40 -12.01
N GLY A 23 -15.26 9.55 -12.98
CA GLY A 23 -16.23 8.70 -13.67
C GLY A 23 -16.89 7.68 -12.76
N TYR A 24 -16.13 7.10 -11.82
CA TYR A 24 -16.69 6.21 -10.79
C TYR A 24 -17.49 6.97 -9.71
N ALA A 25 -17.10 8.19 -9.38
CA ALA A 25 -17.83 9.01 -8.39
C ALA A 25 -19.06 9.70 -8.99
N LEU A 26 -18.99 10.20 -10.24
CA LEU A 26 -20.09 10.91 -10.88
C LEU A 26 -21.14 9.97 -11.47
N GLY A 27 -20.78 8.76 -11.88
CA GLY A 27 -21.73 7.72 -12.27
C GLY A 27 -22.69 7.33 -11.14
N SER A 28 -22.24 7.45 -9.90
CA SER A 28 -23.06 7.21 -8.71
C SER A 28 -23.98 8.40 -8.35
N PHE A 29 -23.67 9.61 -8.81
CA PHE A 29 -24.43 10.83 -8.47
C PHE A 29 -25.50 11.22 -9.51
N LEU A 30 -25.42 10.70 -10.76
CA LEU A 30 -26.39 11.01 -11.81
C LEU A 30 -27.54 10.01 -11.94
N ILE A 31 -27.46 8.89 -11.21
CA ILE A 31 -28.64 8.06 -10.97
C ILE A 31 -29.39 8.79 -9.85
N HIS A 32 -30.40 9.59 -10.16
CA HIS A 32 -31.40 9.93 -9.17
C HIS A 32 -31.96 8.61 -8.64
N PRO A 33 -31.63 8.20 -7.42
CA PRO A 33 -32.22 7.00 -6.89
C PRO A 33 -33.73 7.32 -6.73
N ASN A 34 -34.58 6.65 -7.49
CA ASN A 34 -35.85 6.30 -6.90
C ASN A 34 -35.50 5.73 -5.53
N GLU A 35 -36.10 6.23 -4.45
CA GLU A 35 -35.80 5.81 -3.08
C GLU A 35 -35.81 4.29 -2.93
N ALA A 36 -36.64 3.61 -3.74
CA ALA A 36 -36.65 2.16 -3.87
C ALA A 36 -35.32 1.53 -4.37
N MET A 37 -34.55 2.23 -5.23
CA MET A 37 -33.30 1.71 -5.77
C MET A 37 -32.13 1.91 -4.78
N GLY A 38 -32.14 3.00 -4.02
CA GLY A 38 -31.19 3.26 -2.94
C GLY A 38 -31.34 2.24 -1.79
N GLN A 39 -32.59 1.90 -1.45
CA GLN A 39 -32.89 0.84 -0.47
C GLN A 39 -32.42 -0.54 -0.96
N SER A 40 -32.54 -0.83 -2.27
CA SER A 40 -32.10 -2.12 -2.82
C SER A 40 -30.58 -2.30 -2.72
N ILE A 41 -29.76 -1.29 -3.06
CA ILE A 41 -28.30 -1.38 -2.98
C ILE A 41 -27.84 -1.58 -1.53
N GLY A 42 -28.39 -0.81 -0.58
CA GLY A 42 -28.09 -0.97 0.84
C GLY A 42 -28.40 -2.39 1.33
N SER A 43 -29.57 -2.91 1.01
CA SER A 43 -30.01 -4.26 1.41
C SER A 43 -29.14 -5.38 0.81
N TYR A 44 -28.60 -5.20 -0.40
CA TYR A 44 -27.63 -6.14 -0.98
C TYR A 44 -26.27 -6.08 -0.29
N LEU A 45 -25.77 -4.88 0.01
CA LEU A 45 -24.51 -4.71 0.71
C LEU A 45 -24.57 -5.31 2.13
N GLU A 46 -25.69 -5.17 2.83
CA GLU A 46 -25.86 -5.76 4.17
C GLU A 46 -25.79 -7.29 4.17
N LYS A 47 -26.12 -7.95 3.07
CA LYS A 47 -25.98 -9.41 2.92
C LYS A 47 -24.53 -9.89 2.82
N VAL A 48 -23.59 -8.98 2.52
CA VAL A 48 -22.17 -9.33 2.43
C VAL A 48 -21.50 -8.97 3.76
N PRO A 49 -20.94 -9.95 4.49
CA PRO A 49 -20.25 -9.70 5.75
C PRO A 49 -19.18 -8.63 5.61
N MET A 50 -18.99 -7.79 6.63
CA MET A 50 -18.01 -6.69 6.61
C MET A 50 -16.60 -7.18 6.29
N GLU A 51 -16.18 -8.31 6.85
CA GLU A 51 -14.88 -8.91 6.56
C GLU A 51 -14.73 -9.27 5.08
N THR A 52 -15.78 -9.81 4.46
CA THR A 52 -15.78 -10.12 3.01
C THR A 52 -15.67 -8.84 2.18
N ARG A 53 -16.40 -7.78 2.55
CA ARG A 53 -16.30 -6.48 1.88
C ARG A 53 -14.90 -5.90 2.00
N TRP A 54 -14.30 -5.99 3.19
CA TRP A 54 -12.93 -5.54 3.42
C TRP A 54 -11.93 -6.36 2.60
N ASP A 55 -12.02 -7.70 2.61
CA ASP A 55 -11.12 -8.57 1.83
C ASP A 55 -11.18 -8.26 0.31
N LEU A 56 -12.39 -8.04 -0.21
CA LEU A 56 -12.59 -7.68 -1.62
C LEU A 56 -12.01 -6.30 -1.96
N ALA A 57 -12.28 -5.28 -1.13
CA ALA A 57 -11.77 -3.93 -1.34
C ALA A 57 -10.23 -3.89 -1.26
N ALA A 58 -9.67 -4.53 -0.25
CA ALA A 58 -8.22 -4.64 -0.07
C ALA A 58 -7.57 -5.44 -1.20
N GLY A 59 -8.18 -6.56 -1.61
CA GLY A 59 -7.72 -7.35 -2.75
C GLY A 59 -7.72 -6.58 -4.06
N GLY A 60 -8.76 -5.78 -4.31
CA GLY A 60 -8.83 -4.87 -5.45
C GLY A 60 -7.73 -3.81 -5.43
N PHE A 61 -7.50 -3.18 -4.29
CA PHE A 61 -6.44 -2.19 -4.10
C PHE A 61 -5.04 -2.79 -4.33
N VAL A 62 -4.76 -3.94 -3.73
CA VAL A 62 -3.48 -4.65 -3.92
C VAL A 62 -3.30 -5.07 -5.37
N GLY A 63 -4.34 -5.63 -5.99
CA GLY A 63 -4.33 -6.04 -7.39
C GLY A 63 -4.03 -4.88 -8.34
N TRP A 64 -4.62 -3.72 -8.06
CA TRP A 64 -4.33 -2.48 -8.80
C TRP A 64 -2.88 -2.04 -8.62
N GLN A 65 -2.37 -2.00 -7.39
CA GLN A 65 -0.98 -1.62 -7.12
C GLN A 65 0.03 -2.52 -7.84
N VAL A 66 -0.16 -3.85 -7.78
CA VAL A 66 0.72 -4.80 -8.47
C VAL A 66 0.65 -4.61 -9.98
N GLY A 67 -0.57 -4.43 -10.53
CA GLY A 67 -0.75 -4.16 -11.95
C GLY A 67 -0.12 -2.84 -12.40
N PHE A 68 -0.18 -1.80 -11.59
CA PHE A 68 0.47 -0.52 -11.86
C PHE A 68 2.00 -0.65 -11.87
N CYS A 69 2.59 -1.29 -10.84
CA CYS A 69 4.03 -1.54 -10.79
C CYS A 69 4.51 -2.37 -11.99
N LYS A 70 3.74 -3.41 -12.37
CA LYS A 70 4.07 -4.22 -13.55
C LYS A 70 4.06 -3.41 -14.85
N ARG A 71 3.07 -2.55 -15.05
CA ARG A 71 3.00 -1.69 -16.25
C ARG A 71 4.13 -0.66 -16.29
N LEU A 72 4.49 -0.07 -15.14
CA LEU A 72 5.65 0.82 -15.06
C LEU A 72 6.93 0.07 -15.44
N LEU A 73 7.12 -1.13 -14.90
CA LEU A 73 8.27 -1.97 -15.21
C LEU A 73 8.35 -2.28 -16.70
N ASP A 74 7.23 -2.67 -17.33
CA ASP A 74 7.18 -3.08 -18.73
C ASP A 74 7.38 -1.90 -19.69
N ASN A 75 6.86 -0.72 -19.35
CA ASN A 75 6.88 0.42 -20.27
C ASN A 75 8.07 1.36 -20.01
N GLU A 76 8.49 1.51 -18.76
CA GLU A 76 9.47 2.52 -18.33
C GLU A 76 10.77 1.89 -17.83
N GLY A 77 10.78 0.58 -17.61
CA GLY A 77 11.92 -0.16 -17.10
C GLY A 77 12.12 -0.08 -15.59
N LYS A 78 13.08 -0.87 -15.11
CA LYS A 78 13.34 -1.06 -13.68
C LYS A 78 13.82 0.20 -12.97
N GLU A 79 14.67 0.99 -13.61
CA GLU A 79 15.23 2.21 -13.01
C GLU A 79 14.14 3.24 -12.73
N ASN A 80 13.24 3.46 -13.68
CA ASN A 80 12.11 4.37 -13.52
C ASN A 80 11.13 3.86 -12.46
N LEU A 81 10.85 2.55 -12.41
CA LEU A 81 10.05 1.96 -11.34
C LEU A 81 10.66 2.22 -9.95
N LEU A 82 11.97 2.07 -9.80
CA LEU A 82 12.69 2.34 -8.54
C LEU A 82 12.61 3.82 -8.16
N GLU A 83 12.82 4.72 -9.10
CA GLU A 83 12.72 6.16 -8.86
C GLU A 83 11.30 6.59 -8.45
N TYR A 84 10.29 6.11 -9.16
CA TYR A 84 8.88 6.32 -8.80
C TYR A 84 8.56 5.77 -7.42
N SER A 85 9.01 4.57 -7.14
CA SER A 85 8.82 3.95 -5.83
C SER A 85 9.45 4.77 -4.72
N LYS A 86 10.69 5.23 -4.90
CA LYS A 86 11.37 6.09 -3.95
C LYS A 86 10.59 7.39 -3.70
N LYS A 87 10.23 8.11 -4.74
CA LYS A 87 9.49 9.39 -4.63
C LYS A 87 8.14 9.20 -3.94
N THR A 88 7.36 8.23 -4.40
CA THR A 88 5.99 8.00 -3.93
C THR A 88 5.96 7.50 -2.48
N PHE A 89 6.74 6.47 -2.18
CA PHE A 89 6.67 5.83 -0.86
C PHE A 89 7.45 6.57 0.22
N SER A 90 8.48 7.37 -0.15
CA SER A 90 9.08 8.29 0.82
C SER A 90 8.13 9.43 1.22
N ALA A 91 7.24 9.87 0.34
CA ALA A 91 6.24 10.88 0.65
C ALA A 91 5.04 10.32 1.42
N ALA A 92 4.78 9.01 1.34
CA ALA A 92 3.61 8.39 1.95
C ALA A 92 3.71 8.24 3.49
N GLY A 93 4.91 8.20 4.07
CA GLY A 93 5.10 8.00 5.51
C GLY A 93 4.41 9.04 6.38
N PRO A 94 4.64 10.36 6.17
CA PRO A 94 3.96 11.41 6.93
C PRO A 94 2.43 11.36 6.82
N GLU A 95 1.89 11.08 5.66
CA GLU A 95 0.43 10.95 5.47
C GLU A 95 -0.13 9.72 6.20
N SER A 96 0.62 8.62 6.19
CA SER A 96 0.28 7.42 6.95
C SER A 96 0.30 7.67 8.44
N LYS A 97 1.25 8.48 8.96
CA LYS A 97 1.28 8.88 10.36
C LYS A 97 0.04 9.69 10.74
N LYS A 98 -0.35 10.67 9.93
CA LYS A 98 -1.59 11.44 10.15
C LYS A 98 -2.83 10.54 10.19
N LEU A 99 -2.89 9.52 9.32
CA LEU A 99 -3.98 8.55 9.34
C LEU A 99 -3.94 7.69 10.60
N ALA A 100 -2.76 7.21 11.00
CA ALA A 100 -2.58 6.44 12.24
C ALA A 100 -3.09 7.22 13.45
N ASP A 101 -2.72 8.51 13.55
CA ASP A 101 -3.16 9.39 14.64
C ASP A 101 -4.68 9.55 14.69
N ARG A 102 -5.32 9.73 13.54
CA ARG A 102 -6.80 9.80 13.44
C ARG A 102 -7.48 8.49 13.88
N LEU A 103 -6.80 7.37 13.74
CA LEU A 103 -7.28 6.06 14.16
C LEU A 103 -6.91 5.73 15.63
N GLY A 104 -6.27 6.66 16.35
CA GLY A 104 -5.81 6.45 17.72
C GLY A 104 -4.58 5.54 17.84
N LEU A 105 -3.90 5.24 16.74
CA LEU A 105 -2.66 4.46 16.72
C LEU A 105 -1.48 5.40 16.99
N THR A 106 -1.17 5.62 18.25
CA THR A 106 -0.16 6.60 18.69
C THR A 106 1.05 5.92 19.32
N GLY A 107 2.19 6.63 19.29
CA GLY A 107 3.44 6.21 19.91
C GLY A 107 4.63 6.87 19.22
N ASN A 108 5.84 6.73 19.80
CA ASN A 108 7.03 7.43 19.32
C ASN A 108 8.34 6.63 19.46
N ASP A 109 8.25 5.31 19.67
CA ASP A 109 9.37 4.42 19.91
C ASP A 109 9.37 3.24 18.92
N ALA A 110 10.37 2.36 19.00
CA ALA A 110 10.51 1.21 18.10
C ALA A 110 9.36 0.22 18.26
N LYS A 111 8.89 -0.01 19.49
CA LYS A 111 7.74 -0.88 19.77
C LYS A 111 6.47 -0.35 19.11
N SER A 112 6.22 0.95 19.25
CA SER A 112 5.06 1.61 18.62
C SER A 112 5.11 1.51 17.10
N ALA A 113 6.27 1.74 16.48
CA ALA A 113 6.46 1.59 15.04
C ALA A 113 6.15 0.16 14.57
N ALA A 114 6.60 -0.85 15.32
CA ALA A 114 6.35 -2.26 15.04
C ALA A 114 4.88 -2.67 15.13
N ILE A 115 4.05 -1.90 15.81
CA ILE A 115 2.60 -2.09 15.92
C ILE A 115 1.85 -1.27 14.87
N ILE A 116 2.15 0.02 14.78
CA ILE A 116 1.39 0.99 13.98
C ILE A 116 1.53 0.71 12.47
N ILE A 117 2.77 0.46 12.01
CA ILE A 117 3.02 0.27 10.57
C ILE A 117 2.34 -1.01 10.05
N PRO A 118 2.51 -2.19 10.69
CA PRO A 118 1.78 -3.40 10.30
C PRO A 118 0.26 -3.26 10.40
N ALA A 119 -0.26 -2.57 11.42
CA ALA A 119 -1.70 -2.36 11.58
C ALA A 119 -2.28 -1.61 10.36
N LEU A 120 -1.67 -0.51 9.94
CA LEU A 120 -2.10 0.22 8.74
C LEU A 120 -1.95 -0.59 7.46
N ILE A 121 -0.85 -1.32 7.30
CA ILE A 121 -0.67 -2.19 6.14
C ILE A 121 -1.76 -3.27 6.11
N THR A 122 -2.13 -3.84 7.26
CA THR A 122 -3.22 -4.83 7.36
C THR A 122 -4.57 -4.21 6.96
N ILE A 123 -4.83 -2.96 7.38
CA ILE A 123 -6.06 -2.24 6.97
C ILE A 123 -6.14 -2.12 5.45
N TRP A 124 -5.04 -1.78 4.78
CA TRP A 124 -5.02 -1.58 3.33
C TRP A 124 -4.93 -2.87 2.52
N TYR A 125 -4.23 -3.89 3.05
CA TYR A 125 -3.95 -5.13 2.31
C TYR A 125 -4.89 -6.28 2.67
N GLY A 126 -5.78 -6.04 3.62
CA GLY A 126 -6.82 -6.97 4.02
C GLY A 126 -6.41 -7.96 5.11
N PRO A 127 -7.41 -8.68 5.64
CA PRO A 127 -7.28 -9.52 6.83
C PRO A 127 -6.36 -10.73 6.62
N LYS A 128 -6.07 -11.08 5.37
CA LYS A 128 -5.15 -12.17 5.02
C LYS A 128 -3.68 -11.78 5.18
N THR A 129 -3.34 -10.49 5.22
CA THR A 129 -1.98 -10.04 5.50
C THR A 129 -1.66 -10.25 6.97
N LYS A 130 -0.57 -10.96 7.27
CA LYS A 130 -0.21 -11.37 8.63
C LYS A 130 1.18 -10.89 8.98
N PHE A 131 1.29 -10.33 10.18
CA PHE A 131 2.54 -9.91 10.78
C PHE A 131 2.72 -10.57 12.14
N GLU A 132 3.96 -10.82 12.49
CA GLU A 132 4.41 -11.31 13.80
C GLU A 132 5.46 -10.37 14.34
N ILE A 133 5.35 -10.01 15.62
CA ILE A 133 6.31 -9.17 16.33
C ILE A 133 7.15 -10.10 17.21
N GLU A 134 8.46 -10.22 16.96
CA GLU A 134 9.35 -11.11 17.70
C GLU A 134 10.03 -10.43 18.86
N GLU A 135 10.38 -9.16 18.70
CA GLU A 135 11.04 -8.33 19.70
C GLU A 135 10.35 -6.97 19.71
N ALA A 136 10.05 -6.42 20.87
CA ALA A 136 9.38 -5.14 20.99
C ALA A 136 9.75 -4.43 22.31
N THR A 137 10.88 -3.73 22.28
CA THR A 137 11.26 -2.75 23.31
C THR A 137 11.11 -1.33 22.77
N ALA A 138 11.25 -0.33 23.61
CA ALA A 138 11.22 1.07 23.18
C ALA A 138 12.37 1.39 22.22
N GLU A 139 13.52 0.75 22.41
CA GLU A 139 14.76 1.00 21.66
C GLU A 139 14.81 0.18 20.36
N LYS A 140 14.26 -1.06 20.40
CA LYS A 140 14.37 -2.01 19.29
C LYS A 140 13.12 -2.86 19.16
N ALA A 141 12.72 -3.09 17.91
CA ALA A 141 11.63 -4.00 17.59
C ALA A 141 11.88 -4.72 16.27
N ARG A 142 11.37 -5.95 16.17
CA ARG A 142 11.50 -6.81 14.99
C ARG A 142 10.13 -7.31 14.57
N VAL A 143 9.84 -7.17 13.28
CA VAL A 143 8.55 -7.54 12.68
C VAL A 143 8.77 -8.43 11.47
N LYS A 144 8.03 -9.53 11.39
CA LYS A 144 7.96 -10.42 10.23
C LYS A 144 6.60 -10.31 9.55
N CYS A 145 6.60 -10.27 8.23
CA CYS A 145 5.39 -10.48 7.43
C CYS A 145 5.36 -11.93 6.97
N THR A 146 4.51 -12.73 7.60
CA THR A 146 4.39 -14.18 7.36
C THR A 146 3.42 -14.49 6.22
N ASN A 147 2.44 -13.62 5.96
CA ASN A 147 1.60 -13.67 4.78
C ASN A 147 1.39 -12.26 4.22
N CYS A 148 1.68 -12.04 2.93
CA CYS A 148 1.63 -10.73 2.29
C CYS A 148 0.71 -10.79 1.05
N ALA A 149 -0.41 -10.07 1.10
CA ALA A 149 -1.33 -10.01 -0.04
C ALA A 149 -0.67 -9.45 -1.31
N PHE A 150 0.23 -8.47 -1.16
CA PHE A 150 0.98 -7.92 -2.31
C PHE A 150 1.89 -8.98 -2.94
N TRP A 151 2.69 -9.68 -2.14
CA TRP A 151 3.57 -10.74 -2.62
C TRP A 151 2.79 -11.89 -3.26
N ASN A 152 1.69 -12.30 -2.65
CA ASN A 152 0.83 -13.35 -3.22
C ASN A 152 0.28 -12.95 -4.60
N ASN A 153 -0.08 -11.68 -4.80
CA ASN A 153 -0.49 -11.16 -6.11
C ASN A 153 0.66 -11.13 -7.12
N VAL A 154 1.88 -10.78 -6.68
CA VAL A 154 3.10 -10.84 -7.53
C VAL A 154 3.33 -12.26 -8.03
N GLN A 155 3.27 -13.25 -7.12
CA GLN A 155 3.43 -14.66 -7.46
C GLN A 155 2.32 -15.17 -8.38
N ALA A 156 1.06 -14.86 -8.09
CA ALA A 156 -0.07 -15.26 -8.91
C ALA A 156 0.02 -14.73 -10.36
N ARG A 157 0.64 -13.57 -10.55
CA ARG A 157 0.88 -12.95 -11.87
C ARG A 157 2.22 -13.36 -12.50
N LYS A 158 2.98 -14.24 -11.86
CA LYS A 158 4.29 -14.73 -12.34
C LYS A 158 5.27 -13.59 -12.64
N ILE A 159 5.25 -12.53 -11.83
CA ILE A 159 6.18 -11.41 -11.93
C ILE A 159 7.49 -11.86 -11.27
N THR A 160 8.57 -11.89 -12.02
CA THR A 160 9.90 -12.34 -11.55
C THR A 160 10.76 -11.20 -11.05
N ASP A 161 10.46 -9.96 -11.49
CA ASP A 161 11.19 -8.79 -11.05
C ASP A 161 10.80 -8.38 -9.63
N ASP A 162 11.77 -7.86 -8.89
CA ASP A 162 11.52 -7.32 -7.56
C ASP A 162 10.85 -5.94 -7.62
N ILE A 163 9.53 -5.94 -7.70
CA ILE A 163 8.70 -4.74 -7.61
C ILE A 163 8.29 -4.42 -6.17
N CYS A 164 8.72 -5.22 -5.20
CA CYS A 164 8.27 -5.18 -3.81
C CYS A 164 9.27 -4.48 -2.88
N SER A 165 10.57 -4.87 -2.95
CA SER A 165 11.58 -4.42 -1.97
C SER A 165 11.78 -2.91 -1.95
N ALA A 166 11.86 -2.27 -3.13
CA ALA A 166 12.05 -0.83 -3.22
C ALA A 166 10.88 -0.08 -2.57
N LYS A 167 9.65 -0.45 -2.91
CA LYS A 167 8.43 0.11 -2.33
C LYS A 167 8.42 -0.05 -0.82
N SER A 168 8.62 -1.28 -0.32
CA SER A 168 8.57 -1.59 1.10
C SER A 168 9.63 -0.83 1.88
N ARG A 169 10.88 -0.83 1.41
CA ARG A 169 11.99 -0.12 2.07
C ARG A 169 11.65 1.34 2.29
N TYR A 170 11.30 2.07 1.24
CA TYR A 170 11.04 3.51 1.34
C TYR A 170 9.81 3.86 2.17
N TYR A 171 8.75 3.05 2.07
CA TYR A 171 7.55 3.26 2.86
C TYR A 171 7.81 3.07 4.35
N TRP A 172 8.40 1.94 4.75
CA TRP A 172 8.65 1.64 6.16
C TRP A 172 9.63 2.63 6.78
N GLU A 173 10.69 3.00 6.06
CA GLU A 173 11.66 4.00 6.52
C GLU A 173 11.00 5.38 6.72
N SER A 174 10.24 5.86 5.74
CA SER A 174 9.59 7.16 5.82
C SER A 174 8.52 7.22 6.91
N PHE A 175 7.78 6.12 7.12
CA PHE A 175 6.78 6.05 8.15
C PHE A 175 7.42 5.98 9.55
N ALA A 176 8.48 5.18 9.74
CA ALA A 176 9.22 5.14 10.99
C ALA A 176 9.75 6.53 11.36
N LYS A 177 10.36 7.25 10.42
CA LYS A 177 10.82 8.64 10.62
C LYS A 177 9.69 9.62 10.91
N ALA A 178 8.51 9.40 10.37
CA ALA A 178 7.33 10.22 10.68
C ALA A 178 6.75 9.94 12.08
N ILE A 179 6.93 8.74 12.60
CA ILE A 179 6.62 8.38 14.00
C ILE A 179 7.62 9.06 14.93
N ASN A 180 8.91 8.92 14.66
CA ASN A 180 9.98 9.59 15.38
C ASN A 180 11.19 9.77 14.45
N PRO A 181 11.72 11.00 14.26
CA PRO A 181 12.88 11.24 13.39
C PRO A 181 14.14 10.46 13.74
N LYS A 182 14.29 10.00 14.99
CA LYS A 182 15.38 9.15 15.45
C LYS A 182 15.18 7.66 15.14
N LEU A 183 14.00 7.24 14.70
CA LEU A 183 13.75 5.86 14.31
C LEU A 183 14.38 5.56 12.95
N THR A 184 15.01 4.40 12.88
CA THR A 184 15.42 3.77 11.62
C THR A 184 14.60 2.51 11.38
N SER A 185 14.37 2.19 10.12
CA SER A 185 13.76 0.92 9.69
C SER A 185 14.68 0.26 8.69
N THR A 186 15.15 -0.95 9.03
CA THR A 186 16.02 -1.76 8.17
C THR A 186 15.25 -2.96 7.67
N PHE A 187 15.20 -3.15 6.35
CA PHE A 187 14.61 -4.32 5.71
C PHE A 187 15.67 -5.42 5.63
N VAL A 188 15.61 -6.41 6.52
CA VAL A 188 16.67 -7.41 6.73
C VAL A 188 16.46 -8.72 6.00
N LYS A 189 15.19 -9.08 5.67
CA LYS A 189 14.84 -10.21 4.81
C LYS A 189 13.75 -9.82 3.84
N ALA A 190 13.84 -10.33 2.62
CA ALA A 190 12.92 -10.00 1.53
C ALA A 190 12.57 -11.23 0.69
N ARG A 191 11.30 -11.63 0.68
CA ARG A 191 10.81 -12.73 -0.17
C ARG A 191 11.18 -12.58 -1.65
N PRO A 192 11.13 -11.38 -2.26
CA PRO A 192 11.59 -11.20 -3.64
C PRO A 192 13.07 -11.51 -3.86
N LEU A 193 13.87 -11.56 -2.81
CA LEU A 193 15.30 -11.90 -2.85
C LEU A 193 15.58 -13.35 -2.44
N GLY A 194 14.54 -14.16 -2.24
CA GLY A 194 14.65 -15.59 -1.94
C GLY A 194 14.46 -15.97 -0.46
N ASP A 195 14.23 -15.00 0.41
CA ASP A 195 13.93 -15.30 1.81
C ASP A 195 12.52 -15.89 1.99
N SER A 196 12.32 -16.68 3.04
CA SER A 196 11.02 -17.29 3.36
C SER A 196 9.98 -16.27 3.86
N VAL A 197 10.43 -15.16 4.45
CA VAL A 197 9.61 -14.07 4.99
C VAL A 197 10.19 -12.71 4.61
N CYS A 198 9.37 -11.66 4.75
CA CYS A 198 9.89 -10.30 4.79
C CYS A 198 10.04 -9.89 6.26
N GLU A 199 11.17 -9.25 6.61
CA GLU A 199 11.47 -8.89 8.00
C GLU A 199 12.06 -7.48 8.08
N TRP A 200 11.61 -6.71 9.07
CA TRP A 200 12.07 -5.35 9.36
C TRP A 200 12.53 -5.25 10.81
N VAL A 201 13.57 -4.48 11.00
CA VAL A 201 14.09 -4.09 12.32
C VAL A 201 13.95 -2.59 12.47
N PHE A 202 13.30 -2.17 13.55
CA PHE A 202 13.23 -0.77 13.98
C PHE A 202 14.22 -0.55 15.11
N GLU A 203 14.95 0.55 15.05
CA GLU A 203 15.89 0.94 16.10
C GLU A 203 15.77 2.44 16.36
N LEU A 204 15.67 2.81 17.64
CA LEU A 204 15.69 4.19 18.10
C LEU A 204 17.15 4.60 18.34
N LYS A 205 17.63 5.55 17.55
CA LYS A 205 18.98 6.09 17.75
C LYS A 205 19.03 6.94 19.01
N ALA A 206 20.11 6.80 19.78
CA ALA A 206 20.42 7.61 20.92
C ALA A 206 20.47 9.13 20.61
#